data_132d9167003b07be228aa1cfda72b267
#
_entry.id   132d9167003b07be228aa1cfda72b267
#
_cell.length_a   1.000
_cell.length_b   1.000
_cell.length_c   1.000
_cell.angle_alpha   90.00
_cell.angle_beta   90.00
_cell.angle_gamma   90.00
#
_symmetry.space_group_name_H-M   'P 1'
#
loop_
_entity.id
_entity.type
_entity.pdbx_description
1 polymer ?
#
loop_
_entity_poly.entity_id
_entity_poly.type
_entity_poly.pdbx_seq_one_letter_code
_entity_poly.pdbx_strand_id
1 'polypeptide(L)'
;MANEAGIAPSPDEAKTIHKLQIRLIPFLFVLYVVAMVDRINIGFASLTMSKELGATSQQYGIAAGIFFIGYCLFEIPSNLILHKIGARVWIARILLSWGLVAALTGLVQSVYQLYLARFLLGLAEAGYYPGIVLYLTYWFRQREQARTLALFLTGYPVASILGAPISGFILGHVHWLHLGSWRWLLILEGIPAVSLGILTYLVLPSRPSEAKFLTRKERDWLEAELQRDEQMKPREQRHSAMQGLTNPRVWHLVSIYFGMMIGSYTLSFYMPQFVQSLSSDYSNSLVAYLVMIPYLAALAGMILVSRSSDHRMERRYHAAISLLVGGIAFLSLSGVHSPLVTIVLLSLLTIGYCSSLSPFWALPSEFLTGFSAASGIALINSAGNLGGFAGPYVIGFISQKTGTLYGGLAFAGISMLVAATLVLFLPKTADVRVPAEAQTSP
;
A
#
# COMPACT_ATOMS: atom_id res chain seq x y z
N MET A 1 19.44 3.98 -34.76
CA MET A 1 18.35 3.05 -35.13
C MET A 1 17.04 3.69 -34.74
N ALA A 2 16.15 3.80 -35.70
CA ALA A 2 15.06 4.76 -35.69
C ALA A 2 13.86 4.33 -34.81
N ASN A 3 13.37 5.26 -34.03
CA ASN A 3 11.96 5.64 -33.86
C ASN A 3 10.91 4.50 -33.82
N GLU A 4 10.83 3.74 -32.73
CA GLU A 4 9.64 2.93 -32.39
C GLU A 4 8.76 3.56 -31.30
N ALA A 5 9.05 4.81 -30.92
CA ALA A 5 8.20 5.58 -30.04
C ALA A 5 7.06 6.20 -30.86
N GLY A 6 5.91 5.50 -31.00
CA GLY A 6 4.73 6.17 -31.52
C GLY A 6 3.81 5.41 -32.48
N ILE A 7 3.96 4.11 -32.68
CA ILE A 7 2.94 3.37 -33.45
C ILE A 7 1.74 3.16 -32.52
N ALA A 8 0.64 3.89 -32.77
CA ALA A 8 -0.63 3.64 -32.11
C ALA A 8 -1.01 2.16 -32.26
N PRO A 9 -1.48 1.48 -31.21
CA PRO A 9 -1.86 0.08 -31.28
C PRO A 9 -2.89 -0.11 -32.39
N SER A 10 -2.80 -1.21 -33.13
CA SER A 10 -3.82 -1.55 -34.12
C SER A 10 -5.20 -1.64 -33.43
N PRO A 11 -6.30 -1.37 -34.15
CA PRO A 11 -7.64 -1.44 -33.56
C PRO A 11 -7.94 -2.74 -32.82
N ASP A 12 -7.38 -3.86 -33.27
CA ASP A 12 -7.58 -5.17 -32.65
C ASP A 12 -6.70 -5.37 -31.40
N GLU A 13 -5.49 -4.80 -31.38
CA GLU A 13 -4.63 -4.74 -30.19
C GLU A 13 -5.28 -3.93 -29.09
N ALA A 14 -5.75 -2.70 -29.42
CA ALA A 14 -6.40 -1.82 -28.47
C ALA A 14 -7.65 -2.47 -27.85
N LYS A 15 -8.44 -3.18 -28.65
CA LYS A 15 -9.61 -3.96 -28.17
C LYS A 15 -9.20 -5.08 -27.23
N THR A 16 -8.14 -5.84 -27.55
CA THR A 16 -7.65 -6.92 -26.70
C THR A 16 -7.15 -6.40 -25.37
N ILE A 17 -6.35 -5.34 -25.35
CA ILE A 17 -5.87 -4.71 -24.11
C ILE A 17 -7.03 -4.14 -23.28
N HIS A 18 -7.98 -3.47 -23.91
CA HIS A 18 -9.17 -2.97 -23.21
C HIS A 18 -10.01 -4.11 -22.58
N LYS A 19 -10.16 -5.21 -23.28
CA LYS A 19 -10.84 -6.42 -22.78
C LYS A 19 -10.12 -7.02 -21.56
N LEU A 20 -8.79 -7.06 -21.56
CA LEU A 20 -7.98 -7.46 -20.39
C LEU A 20 -8.22 -6.51 -19.21
N GLN A 21 -8.17 -5.19 -19.46
CA GLN A 21 -8.38 -4.20 -18.42
C GLN A 21 -9.77 -4.34 -17.77
N ILE A 22 -10.84 -4.47 -18.54
CA ILE A 22 -12.19 -4.63 -18.01
C ILE A 22 -12.38 -5.95 -17.25
N ARG A 23 -11.72 -7.02 -17.67
CA ARG A 23 -11.90 -8.34 -17.05
C ARG A 23 -11.05 -8.58 -15.81
N LEU A 24 -9.83 -8.07 -15.79
CA LEU A 24 -8.88 -8.35 -14.71
C LEU A 24 -8.84 -7.22 -13.67
N ILE A 25 -8.79 -5.96 -14.11
CA ILE A 25 -8.52 -4.85 -13.19
C ILE A 25 -9.64 -4.64 -12.16
N PRO A 26 -10.94 -4.65 -12.51
CA PRO A 26 -11.99 -4.49 -11.49
C PRO A 26 -11.95 -5.57 -10.42
N PHE A 27 -11.67 -6.81 -10.81
CA PHE A 27 -11.55 -7.91 -9.87
C PHE A 27 -10.35 -7.72 -8.92
N LEU A 28 -9.17 -7.45 -9.48
CA LEU A 28 -7.97 -7.17 -8.68
C LEU A 28 -8.13 -5.93 -7.80
N PHE A 29 -8.83 -4.90 -8.29
CA PHE A 29 -9.17 -3.70 -7.53
C PHE A 29 -10.03 -4.02 -6.31
N VAL A 30 -11.07 -4.83 -6.46
CA VAL A 30 -11.91 -5.29 -5.33
C VAL A 30 -11.09 -6.08 -4.32
N LEU A 31 -10.22 -6.99 -4.79
CA LEU A 31 -9.30 -7.71 -3.92
C LEU A 31 -8.42 -6.75 -3.10
N TYR A 32 -7.92 -5.69 -3.73
CA TYR A 32 -7.05 -4.71 -3.08
C TYR A 32 -7.82 -3.83 -2.09
N VAL A 33 -9.04 -3.42 -2.44
CA VAL A 33 -9.92 -2.67 -1.52
C VAL A 33 -10.19 -3.48 -0.26
N VAL A 34 -10.56 -4.76 -0.39
CA VAL A 34 -10.81 -5.65 0.77
C VAL A 34 -9.52 -5.81 1.60
N ALA A 35 -8.36 -5.98 0.93
CA ALA A 35 -7.07 -6.05 1.61
C ALA A 35 -6.76 -4.80 2.45
N MET A 36 -7.04 -3.64 1.88
CA MET A 36 -6.77 -2.38 2.58
C MET A 36 -7.77 -2.09 3.69
N VAL A 37 -9.05 -2.45 3.54
CA VAL A 37 -10.06 -2.36 4.61
C VAL A 37 -9.61 -3.20 5.80
N ASP A 38 -9.25 -4.46 5.57
CA ASP A 38 -8.82 -5.39 6.63
C ASP A 38 -7.51 -4.94 7.30
N ARG A 39 -6.63 -4.26 6.56
CA ARG A 39 -5.38 -3.72 7.12
C ARG A 39 -5.59 -2.55 8.07
N ILE A 40 -6.58 -1.68 7.81
CA ILE A 40 -6.84 -0.48 8.62
C ILE A 40 -7.87 -0.71 9.74
N ASN A 41 -8.62 -1.81 9.71
CA ASN A 41 -9.72 -2.09 10.65
C ASN A 41 -9.27 -2.15 12.11
N ILE A 42 -8.02 -2.54 12.39
CA ILE A 42 -7.43 -2.55 13.73
C ILE A 42 -7.44 -1.16 14.38
N GLY A 43 -7.36 -0.09 13.57
CA GLY A 43 -7.48 1.29 14.03
C GLY A 43 -8.88 1.57 14.58
N PHE A 44 -9.92 1.13 13.90
CA PHE A 44 -11.31 1.25 14.38
C PHE A 44 -11.61 0.28 15.52
N ALA A 45 -11.16 -0.97 15.45
CA ALA A 45 -11.29 -1.96 16.51
C ALA A 45 -10.73 -1.45 17.84
N SER A 46 -9.63 -0.69 17.80
CA SER A 46 -8.95 -0.17 18.98
C SER A 46 -9.83 0.69 19.89
N LEU A 47 -10.87 1.34 19.34
CA LEU A 47 -11.79 2.20 20.11
C LEU A 47 -12.47 1.45 21.29
N THR A 48 -12.70 0.16 21.13
CA THR A 48 -13.32 -0.70 22.17
C THR A 48 -12.44 -1.87 22.57
N MET A 49 -11.67 -2.43 21.65
CA MET A 49 -10.78 -3.58 21.85
C MET A 49 -9.73 -3.33 22.93
N SER A 50 -9.06 -2.18 22.90
CA SER A 50 -7.98 -1.87 23.84
C SER A 50 -8.49 -1.88 25.29
N LYS A 51 -9.69 -1.35 25.52
CA LYS A 51 -10.33 -1.35 26.85
C LYS A 51 -10.74 -2.76 27.28
N GLU A 52 -11.33 -3.55 26.38
CA GLU A 52 -11.81 -4.90 26.69
C GLU A 52 -10.65 -5.85 26.97
N LEU A 53 -9.55 -5.77 26.23
CA LEU A 53 -8.35 -6.60 26.44
C LEU A 53 -7.41 -6.06 27.52
N GLY A 54 -7.70 -4.90 28.12
CA GLY A 54 -6.80 -4.24 29.06
C GLY A 54 -5.46 -3.82 28.43
N ALA A 55 -5.44 -3.55 27.14
CA ALA A 55 -4.22 -3.20 26.41
C ALA A 55 -3.77 -1.78 26.72
N THR A 56 -2.51 -1.60 27.09
CA THR A 56 -1.89 -0.28 27.21
C THR A 56 -1.63 0.32 25.83
N SER A 57 -1.37 1.64 25.75
CA SER A 57 -1.04 2.30 24.48
C SER A 57 0.19 1.69 23.80
N GLN A 58 1.22 1.31 24.57
CA GLN A 58 2.39 0.64 24.03
C GLN A 58 2.06 -0.76 23.49
N GLN A 59 1.26 -1.52 24.21
CA GLN A 59 0.82 -2.85 23.78
C GLN A 59 -0.02 -2.78 22.50
N TYR A 60 -0.89 -1.78 22.38
CA TYR A 60 -1.62 -1.54 21.14
C TYR A 60 -0.66 -1.21 19.98
N GLY A 61 0.34 -0.35 20.22
CA GLY A 61 1.35 -0.02 19.22
C GLY A 61 2.12 -1.23 18.72
N ILE A 62 2.48 -2.18 19.65
CA ILE A 62 3.10 -3.46 19.27
C ILE A 62 2.12 -4.31 18.45
N ALA A 63 0.85 -4.45 18.90
CA ALA A 63 -0.15 -5.23 18.17
C ALA A 63 -0.40 -4.72 16.75
N ALA A 64 -0.48 -3.39 16.57
CA ALA A 64 -0.65 -2.77 15.27
C ALA A 64 0.57 -2.99 14.36
N GLY A 65 1.79 -2.86 14.93
CA GLY A 65 3.04 -2.90 14.18
C GLY A 65 3.57 -4.32 13.89
N ILE A 66 3.38 -5.30 14.78
CA ILE A 66 3.99 -6.64 14.67
C ILE A 66 3.59 -7.40 13.39
N PHE A 67 2.47 -7.03 12.81
CA PHE A 67 2.03 -7.46 11.48
C PHE A 67 3.14 -7.28 10.43
N PHE A 68 3.82 -6.12 10.42
CA PHE A 68 4.85 -5.80 9.42
C PHE A 68 6.11 -6.64 9.57
N ILE A 69 6.39 -7.11 10.78
CA ILE A 69 7.49 -8.06 11.01
C ILE A 69 7.18 -9.39 10.31
N GLY A 70 5.97 -9.95 10.55
CA GLY A 70 5.52 -11.16 9.87
C GLY A 70 5.48 -11.00 8.35
N TYR A 71 4.94 -9.86 7.89
CA TYR A 71 4.85 -9.51 6.48
C TYR A 71 6.23 -9.49 5.81
N CYS A 72 7.19 -8.75 6.36
CA CYS A 72 8.54 -8.61 5.81
C CYS A 72 9.31 -9.95 5.79
N LEU A 73 9.19 -10.75 6.85
CA LEU A 73 9.85 -12.06 6.93
C LEU A 73 9.40 -13.03 5.84
N PHE A 74 8.13 -13.00 5.46
CA PHE A 74 7.57 -13.97 4.52
C PHE A 74 7.33 -13.40 3.11
N GLU A 75 7.55 -12.12 2.87
CA GLU A 75 7.31 -11.49 1.56
C GLU A 75 8.13 -12.13 0.44
N ILE A 76 9.44 -12.30 0.63
CA ILE A 76 10.33 -12.92 -0.36
C ILE A 76 10.01 -14.40 -0.57
N PRO A 77 9.92 -15.26 0.48
CA PRO A 77 9.51 -16.65 0.33
C PRO A 77 8.16 -16.80 -0.39
N SER A 78 7.17 -15.97 -0.06
CA SER A 78 5.85 -16.01 -0.67
C SER A 78 5.90 -15.76 -2.18
N ASN A 79 6.69 -14.78 -2.63
CA ASN A 79 6.83 -14.48 -4.05
C ASN A 79 7.56 -15.59 -4.82
N LEU A 80 8.55 -16.22 -4.22
CA LEU A 80 9.23 -17.37 -4.82
C LEU A 80 8.28 -18.56 -4.99
N ILE A 81 7.40 -18.80 -4.02
CA ILE A 81 6.39 -19.86 -4.09
C ILE A 81 5.35 -19.52 -5.16
N LEU A 82 4.88 -18.25 -5.24
CA LEU A 82 3.95 -17.80 -6.28
C LEU A 82 4.48 -18.11 -7.68
N HIS A 83 5.77 -17.87 -7.90
CA HIS A 83 6.42 -18.16 -9.19
C HIS A 83 6.38 -19.64 -9.55
N LYS A 84 6.49 -20.53 -8.57
CA LYS A 84 6.49 -22.00 -8.76
C LYS A 84 5.09 -22.59 -8.90
N ILE A 85 4.15 -22.15 -8.07
CA ILE A 85 2.80 -22.77 -7.97
C ILE A 85 1.82 -22.09 -8.92
N GLY A 86 2.10 -20.84 -9.34
CA GLY A 86 1.21 -20.04 -10.17
C GLY A 86 0.36 -19.06 -9.36
N ALA A 87 0.02 -17.94 -10.02
CA ALA A 87 -0.62 -16.81 -9.39
C ALA A 87 -2.01 -17.13 -8.83
N ARG A 88 -2.86 -17.83 -9.60
CA ARG A 88 -4.23 -18.20 -9.20
C ARG A 88 -4.26 -18.92 -7.84
N VAL A 89 -3.50 -20.00 -7.75
CA VAL A 89 -3.49 -20.85 -6.55
C VAL A 89 -2.90 -20.11 -5.37
N TRP A 90 -1.79 -19.38 -5.59
CA TRP A 90 -1.08 -18.73 -4.50
C TRP A 90 -1.80 -17.49 -3.98
N ILE A 91 -2.37 -16.65 -4.85
CA ILE A 91 -3.19 -15.50 -4.44
C ILE A 91 -4.45 -15.97 -3.71
N ALA A 92 -5.12 -17.01 -4.21
CA ALA A 92 -6.27 -17.61 -3.54
C ALA A 92 -5.88 -18.11 -2.13
N ARG A 93 -4.74 -18.81 -1.98
CA ARG A 93 -4.23 -19.25 -0.68
C ARG A 93 -3.97 -18.08 0.26
N ILE A 94 -3.34 -17.01 -0.23
CA ILE A 94 -3.09 -15.80 0.56
C ILE A 94 -4.41 -15.24 1.11
N LEU A 95 -5.40 -15.04 0.25
CA LEU A 95 -6.71 -14.51 0.62
C LEU A 95 -7.44 -15.41 1.64
N LEU A 96 -7.44 -16.73 1.42
CA LEU A 96 -8.08 -17.68 2.33
C LEU A 96 -7.40 -17.71 3.70
N SER A 97 -6.08 -17.83 3.73
CA SER A 97 -5.33 -17.91 5.00
C SER A 97 -5.39 -16.59 5.77
N TRP A 98 -5.25 -15.47 5.09
CA TRP A 98 -5.36 -14.15 5.69
C TRP A 98 -6.78 -13.88 6.19
N GLY A 99 -7.83 -14.05 5.37
CA GLY A 99 -9.22 -13.83 5.81
C GLY A 99 -9.62 -14.70 7.00
N LEU A 100 -9.14 -15.96 7.03
CA LEU A 100 -9.35 -16.85 8.18
C LEU A 100 -8.65 -16.32 9.45
N VAL A 101 -7.38 -15.91 9.36
CA VAL A 101 -6.63 -15.37 10.51
C VAL A 101 -7.24 -14.03 10.95
N ALA A 102 -7.68 -13.17 10.01
CA ALA A 102 -8.39 -11.92 10.34
C ALA A 102 -9.66 -12.20 11.16
N ALA A 103 -10.51 -13.12 10.68
CA ALA A 103 -11.72 -13.50 11.40
C ALA A 103 -11.41 -14.11 12.78
N LEU A 104 -10.42 -15.00 12.86
CA LEU A 104 -9.98 -15.61 14.13
C LEU A 104 -9.40 -14.57 15.11
N THR A 105 -8.84 -13.47 14.61
CA THR A 105 -8.39 -12.34 15.47
C THR A 105 -9.55 -11.75 16.27
N GLY A 106 -10.79 -11.82 15.79
CA GLY A 106 -11.98 -11.43 16.56
C GLY A 106 -12.27 -12.32 17.78
N LEU A 107 -11.63 -13.48 17.92
CA LEU A 107 -11.84 -14.42 19.03
C LEU A 107 -10.75 -14.34 20.11
N VAL A 108 -9.74 -13.49 19.98
CA VAL A 108 -8.65 -13.36 20.95
C VAL A 108 -9.17 -12.83 22.30
N GLN A 109 -8.59 -13.31 23.40
CA GLN A 109 -8.99 -12.96 24.76
C GLN A 109 -7.89 -12.24 25.55
N SER A 110 -6.70 -12.10 24.96
CA SER A 110 -5.58 -11.43 25.60
C SER A 110 -4.71 -10.68 24.58
N VAL A 111 -3.95 -9.72 25.06
CA VAL A 111 -3.01 -8.93 24.23
C VAL A 111 -1.95 -9.83 23.59
N TYR A 112 -1.49 -10.89 24.26
CA TYR A 112 -0.50 -11.81 23.70
C TYR A 112 -1.06 -12.64 22.55
N GLN A 113 -2.34 -13.09 22.67
CA GLN A 113 -3.03 -13.73 21.56
C GLN A 113 -3.23 -12.76 20.39
N LEU A 114 -3.50 -11.48 20.66
CA LEU A 114 -3.58 -10.45 19.63
C LEU A 114 -2.23 -10.28 18.92
N TYR A 115 -1.10 -10.27 19.64
CA TYR A 115 0.23 -10.22 19.01
C TYR A 115 0.45 -11.40 18.08
N LEU A 116 0.17 -12.61 18.55
CA LEU A 116 0.31 -13.82 17.74
C LEU A 116 -0.59 -13.75 16.48
N ALA A 117 -1.86 -13.40 16.65
CA ALA A 117 -2.80 -13.28 15.54
C ALA A 117 -2.33 -12.24 14.50
N ARG A 118 -1.88 -11.08 14.96
CA ARG A 118 -1.36 -10.00 14.07
C ARG A 118 -0.07 -10.41 13.36
N PHE A 119 0.82 -11.11 14.04
CA PHE A 119 2.03 -11.66 13.40
C PHE A 119 1.69 -12.70 12.32
N LEU A 120 0.80 -13.66 12.66
CA LEU A 120 0.33 -14.66 11.71
C LEU A 120 -0.43 -14.04 10.54
N LEU A 121 -1.20 -12.96 10.77
CA LEU A 121 -1.87 -12.21 9.73
C LEU A 121 -0.84 -11.60 8.75
N GLY A 122 0.26 -11.04 9.28
CA GLY A 122 1.36 -10.54 8.47
C GLY A 122 2.00 -11.63 7.60
N LEU A 123 2.27 -12.81 8.18
CA LEU A 123 2.77 -13.97 7.43
C LEU A 123 1.78 -14.42 6.34
N ALA A 124 0.49 -14.46 6.66
CA ALA A 124 -0.55 -14.92 5.75
C ALA A 124 -0.76 -13.98 4.56
N GLU A 125 -0.71 -12.65 4.79
CA GLU A 125 -0.88 -11.61 3.76
C GLU A 125 0.40 -11.37 2.96
N ALA A 126 1.55 -11.77 3.48
CA ALA A 126 2.85 -11.50 2.84
C ALA A 126 2.90 -12.01 1.39
N GLY A 127 3.44 -11.16 0.50
CA GLY A 127 3.53 -11.45 -0.92
C GLY A 127 2.26 -11.15 -1.72
N TYR A 128 1.17 -10.69 -1.09
CA TYR A 128 -0.05 -10.33 -1.81
C TYR A 128 0.19 -9.19 -2.82
N TYR A 129 0.67 -8.04 -2.34
CA TYR A 129 0.89 -6.87 -3.21
C TYR A 129 1.93 -7.15 -4.32
N PRO A 130 3.17 -7.61 -4.01
CA PRO A 130 4.13 -7.92 -5.06
C PRO A 130 3.66 -9.09 -5.94
N GLY A 131 2.87 -10.02 -5.41
CA GLY A 131 2.25 -11.09 -6.19
C GLY A 131 1.27 -10.58 -7.23
N ILE A 132 0.44 -9.58 -6.90
CA ILE A 132 -0.44 -8.92 -7.88
C ILE A 132 0.38 -8.14 -8.91
N VAL A 133 1.42 -7.40 -8.49
CA VAL A 133 2.30 -6.71 -9.43
C VAL A 133 2.93 -7.70 -10.42
N LEU A 134 3.46 -8.82 -9.92
CA LEU A 134 3.99 -9.89 -10.76
C LEU A 134 2.92 -10.50 -11.68
N TYR A 135 1.71 -10.75 -11.16
CA TYR A 135 0.59 -11.24 -11.97
C TYR A 135 0.27 -10.29 -13.13
N LEU A 136 0.27 -8.99 -12.90
CA LEU A 136 0.02 -7.99 -13.95
C LEU A 136 1.08 -8.05 -15.06
N THR A 137 2.33 -8.41 -14.76
CA THR A 137 3.37 -8.58 -15.79
C THR A 137 3.12 -9.77 -16.73
N TYR A 138 2.31 -10.73 -16.32
CA TYR A 138 1.91 -11.87 -17.17
C TYR A 138 0.81 -11.53 -18.19
N TRP A 139 0.18 -10.34 -18.05
CA TRP A 139 -0.99 -9.94 -18.84
C TRP A 139 -0.80 -8.64 -19.62
N PHE A 140 0.10 -7.77 -19.15
CA PHE A 140 0.29 -6.44 -19.72
C PHE A 140 1.76 -6.24 -20.10
N ARG A 141 1.97 -5.67 -21.31
CA ARG A 141 3.30 -5.27 -21.77
C ARG A 141 3.82 -4.12 -20.91
N GLN A 142 5.12 -3.89 -20.91
CA GLN A 142 5.77 -2.86 -20.09
C GLN A 142 5.12 -1.47 -20.23
N ARG A 143 4.69 -1.10 -21.43
CA ARG A 143 4.03 0.19 -21.69
C ARG A 143 2.64 0.34 -21.05
N GLU A 144 1.91 -0.76 -20.81
CA GLU A 144 0.60 -0.74 -20.17
C GLU A 144 0.67 -0.96 -18.65
N GLN A 145 1.76 -1.55 -18.15
CA GLN A 145 1.90 -1.93 -16.73
C GLN A 145 1.77 -0.74 -15.79
N ALA A 146 2.44 0.38 -16.08
CA ALA A 146 2.41 1.57 -15.23
C ALA A 146 0.98 2.12 -15.06
N ARG A 147 0.22 2.23 -16.15
CA ARG A 147 -1.17 2.70 -16.11
C ARG A 147 -2.08 1.73 -15.37
N THR A 148 -1.88 0.43 -15.59
CA THR A 148 -2.68 -0.62 -14.98
C THR A 148 -2.43 -0.69 -13.47
N LEU A 149 -1.17 -0.57 -13.05
CA LEU A 149 -0.79 -0.51 -11.64
C LEU A 149 -1.33 0.75 -10.96
N ALA A 150 -1.29 1.90 -11.64
CA ALA A 150 -1.86 3.14 -11.11
C ALA A 150 -3.37 3.01 -10.83
N LEU A 151 -4.12 2.40 -11.75
CA LEU A 151 -5.55 2.10 -11.53
C LEU A 151 -5.77 1.18 -10.33
N PHE A 152 -4.96 0.14 -10.18
CA PHE A 152 -5.00 -0.77 -9.03
C PHE A 152 -4.75 -0.02 -7.71
N LEU A 153 -3.75 0.85 -7.66
CA LEU A 153 -3.37 1.60 -6.45
C LEU A 153 -4.41 2.62 -6.00
N THR A 154 -5.31 3.09 -6.88
CA THR A 154 -6.42 3.95 -6.47
C THR A 154 -7.38 3.25 -5.49
N GLY A 155 -7.29 1.93 -5.37
CA GLY A 155 -8.01 1.16 -4.35
C GLY A 155 -7.65 1.54 -2.91
N TYR A 156 -6.46 2.09 -2.64
CA TYR A 156 -6.06 2.47 -1.27
C TYR A 156 -6.98 3.57 -0.66
N PRO A 157 -7.11 4.77 -1.25
CA PRO A 157 -8.03 5.77 -0.72
C PRO A 157 -9.50 5.33 -0.78
N VAL A 158 -9.89 4.57 -1.80
CA VAL A 158 -11.26 4.02 -1.91
C VAL A 158 -11.55 3.05 -0.77
N ALA A 159 -10.60 2.20 -0.40
CA ALA A 159 -10.74 1.29 0.74
C ALA A 159 -10.97 2.05 2.06
N SER A 160 -10.23 3.15 2.27
CA SER A 160 -10.39 3.97 3.49
C SER A 160 -11.73 4.71 3.51
N ILE A 161 -12.19 5.21 2.35
CA ILE A 161 -13.49 5.87 2.20
C ILE A 161 -14.66 4.91 2.47
N LEU A 162 -14.56 3.67 1.99
CA LEU A 162 -15.61 2.66 2.17
C LEU A 162 -15.48 1.94 3.52
N GLY A 163 -14.26 1.63 3.94
CA GLY A 163 -13.98 0.89 5.17
C GLY A 163 -14.40 1.65 6.41
N ALA A 164 -14.13 2.97 6.48
CA ALA A 164 -14.48 3.76 7.65
C ALA A 164 -15.99 3.71 7.99
N PRO A 165 -16.94 4.01 7.08
CA PRO A 165 -18.36 3.88 7.37
C PRO A 165 -18.80 2.44 7.69
N ILE A 166 -18.23 1.43 7.01
CA ILE A 166 -18.53 0.01 7.25
C ILE A 166 -18.10 -0.35 8.67
N SER A 167 -16.86 -0.05 9.04
CA SER A 167 -16.33 -0.30 10.38
C SER A 167 -17.15 0.43 11.45
N GLY A 168 -17.51 1.71 11.21
CA GLY A 168 -18.34 2.50 12.10
C GLY A 168 -19.75 1.94 12.28
N PHE A 169 -20.37 1.47 11.21
CA PHE A 169 -21.68 0.81 11.26
C PHE A 169 -21.62 -0.47 12.10
N ILE A 170 -20.61 -1.32 11.87
CA ILE A 170 -20.44 -2.55 12.63
C ILE A 170 -20.21 -2.24 14.12
N LEU A 171 -19.31 -1.31 14.44
CA LEU A 171 -19.01 -0.94 15.83
C LEU A 171 -20.22 -0.34 16.56
N GLY A 172 -21.11 0.35 15.85
CA GLY A 172 -22.28 0.99 16.42
C GLY A 172 -23.52 0.11 16.54
N HIS A 173 -23.65 -0.94 15.71
CA HIS A 173 -24.91 -1.67 15.58
C HIS A 173 -24.81 -3.19 15.76
N VAL A 174 -23.60 -3.78 15.67
CA VAL A 174 -23.44 -5.23 15.74
C VAL A 174 -22.94 -5.65 17.13
N HIS A 175 -23.86 -6.21 17.93
CA HIS A 175 -23.60 -6.69 19.29
C HIS A 175 -24.15 -8.11 19.48
N TRP A 176 -23.96 -9.00 18.49
CA TRP A 176 -24.51 -10.33 18.51
C TRP A 176 -23.76 -11.26 19.47
N LEU A 177 -24.43 -12.26 19.99
CA LEU A 177 -23.88 -13.33 20.82
C LEU A 177 -23.10 -12.84 22.07
N HIS A 178 -23.46 -11.68 22.62
CA HIS A 178 -22.77 -11.05 23.75
C HIS A 178 -21.27 -10.80 23.53
N LEU A 179 -20.81 -10.79 22.26
CA LEU A 179 -19.45 -10.45 21.89
C LEU A 179 -19.31 -8.93 21.67
N GLY A 180 -18.16 -8.37 22.02
CA GLY A 180 -17.83 -6.97 21.74
C GLY A 180 -17.89 -6.65 20.25
N SER A 181 -18.36 -5.46 19.88
CA SER A 181 -18.54 -5.05 18.48
C SER A 181 -17.25 -5.09 17.66
N TRP A 182 -16.09 -4.82 18.29
CA TRP A 182 -14.79 -4.92 17.61
C TRP A 182 -14.46 -6.35 17.14
N ARG A 183 -14.98 -7.37 17.85
CA ARG A 183 -14.81 -8.77 17.47
C ARG A 183 -15.56 -9.05 16.17
N TRP A 184 -16.81 -8.56 16.09
CA TRP A 184 -17.61 -8.65 14.89
C TRP A 184 -17.03 -7.86 13.73
N LEU A 185 -16.40 -6.71 14.01
CA LEU A 185 -15.69 -5.94 12.98
C LEU A 185 -14.65 -6.82 12.30
N LEU A 186 -13.74 -7.44 13.05
CA LEU A 186 -12.68 -8.29 12.49
C LEU A 186 -13.23 -9.56 11.81
N ILE A 187 -14.28 -10.17 12.38
CA ILE A 187 -14.92 -11.36 11.80
C ILE A 187 -15.60 -11.01 10.47
N LEU A 188 -16.43 -9.97 10.45
CA LEU A 188 -17.21 -9.61 9.26
C LEU A 188 -16.36 -9.04 8.13
N GLU A 189 -15.30 -8.31 8.44
CA GLU A 189 -14.37 -7.80 7.43
C GLU A 189 -13.39 -8.87 6.92
N GLY A 190 -13.13 -9.95 7.70
CA GLY A 190 -12.36 -11.10 7.23
C GLY A 190 -13.13 -12.04 6.28
N ILE A 191 -14.46 -12.13 6.38
CA ILE A 191 -15.29 -12.99 5.53
C ILE A 191 -15.16 -12.66 4.03
N PRO A 192 -15.20 -11.39 3.58
CA PRO A 192 -15.01 -11.05 2.18
C PRO A 192 -13.70 -11.56 1.61
N ALA A 193 -12.59 -11.53 2.39
CA ALA A 193 -11.30 -12.04 1.94
C ALA A 193 -11.37 -13.56 1.68
N VAL A 194 -11.99 -14.34 2.57
CA VAL A 194 -12.20 -15.78 2.37
C VAL A 194 -13.05 -16.04 1.12
N SER A 195 -14.16 -15.32 0.98
CA SER A 195 -15.08 -15.47 -0.17
C SER A 195 -14.39 -15.14 -1.48
N LEU A 196 -13.62 -14.05 -1.51
CA LEU A 196 -12.83 -13.64 -2.68
C LEU A 196 -11.67 -14.60 -2.94
N GLY A 197 -11.11 -15.24 -1.91
CA GLY A 197 -10.11 -16.29 -2.07
C GLY A 197 -10.66 -17.49 -2.84
N ILE A 198 -11.86 -17.96 -2.48
CA ILE A 198 -12.57 -19.02 -3.22
C ILE A 198 -12.85 -18.58 -4.66
N LEU A 199 -13.38 -17.36 -4.82
CA LEU A 199 -13.70 -16.81 -6.14
C LEU A 199 -12.43 -16.65 -7.01
N THR A 200 -11.32 -16.21 -6.43
CA THR A 200 -10.02 -16.10 -7.11
C THR A 200 -9.58 -17.47 -7.67
N TYR A 201 -9.69 -18.51 -6.88
CA TYR A 201 -9.36 -19.86 -7.31
C TYR A 201 -10.23 -20.34 -8.48
N LEU A 202 -11.51 -19.98 -8.49
CA LEU A 202 -12.47 -20.39 -9.50
C LEU A 202 -12.38 -19.59 -10.81
N VAL A 203 -12.11 -18.28 -10.71
CA VAL A 203 -12.31 -17.32 -11.82
C VAL A 203 -11.01 -16.79 -12.40
N LEU A 204 -9.96 -16.61 -11.59
CA LEU A 204 -8.74 -15.92 -12.02
C LEU A 204 -7.86 -16.87 -12.85
N PRO A 205 -7.59 -16.61 -14.16
CA PRO A 205 -6.65 -17.41 -14.93
C PRO A 205 -5.21 -17.07 -14.54
N SER A 206 -4.31 -18.06 -14.47
CA SER A 206 -2.91 -17.80 -14.13
C SER A 206 -2.13 -17.17 -15.30
N ARG A 207 -2.46 -17.54 -16.52
CA ARG A 207 -1.76 -17.10 -17.74
C ARG A 207 -2.73 -16.88 -18.91
N PRO A 208 -2.35 -16.13 -19.95
CA PRO A 208 -3.18 -15.89 -21.13
C PRO A 208 -3.72 -17.15 -21.77
N SER A 209 -2.93 -18.25 -21.82
CA SER A 209 -3.35 -19.56 -22.35
C SER A 209 -4.60 -20.13 -21.66
N GLU A 210 -4.82 -19.83 -20.38
CA GLU A 210 -5.97 -20.29 -19.60
C GLU A 210 -7.20 -19.37 -19.74
N ALA A 211 -7.07 -18.21 -20.38
CA ALA A 211 -8.11 -17.19 -20.44
C ALA A 211 -9.25 -17.59 -21.40
N LYS A 212 -10.34 -18.11 -20.85
CA LYS A 212 -11.53 -18.50 -21.62
C LYS A 212 -12.25 -17.30 -22.27
N PHE A 213 -12.04 -16.08 -21.78
CA PHE A 213 -12.63 -14.87 -22.32
C PHE A 213 -11.89 -14.28 -23.53
N LEU A 214 -10.68 -14.78 -23.84
CA LEU A 214 -9.92 -14.42 -25.04
C LEU A 214 -10.19 -15.43 -26.16
N THR A 215 -10.30 -14.92 -27.39
CA THR A 215 -10.28 -15.76 -28.58
C THR A 215 -8.88 -16.35 -28.80
N ARG A 216 -8.77 -17.39 -29.63
CA ARG A 216 -7.48 -17.99 -29.95
C ARG A 216 -6.51 -16.96 -30.55
N LYS A 217 -6.97 -16.14 -31.47
CA LYS A 217 -6.15 -15.09 -32.09
C LYS A 217 -5.64 -14.04 -31.07
N GLU A 218 -6.51 -13.60 -30.16
CA GLU A 218 -6.14 -12.67 -29.09
C GLU A 218 -5.09 -13.27 -28.15
N ARG A 219 -5.21 -14.55 -27.81
CA ARG A 219 -4.25 -15.29 -26.99
C ARG A 219 -2.88 -15.41 -27.66
N ASP A 220 -2.88 -15.93 -28.89
CA ASP A 220 -1.65 -16.16 -29.65
C ASP A 220 -0.89 -14.84 -29.87
N TRP A 221 -1.64 -13.75 -30.17
CA TRP A 221 -1.08 -12.41 -30.27
C TRP A 221 -0.48 -11.93 -28.95
N LEU A 222 -1.23 -12.04 -27.84
CA LEU A 222 -0.78 -11.57 -26.53
C LEU A 222 0.47 -12.34 -26.06
N GLU A 223 0.50 -13.65 -26.21
CA GLU A 223 1.65 -14.47 -25.85
C GLU A 223 2.89 -14.11 -26.69
N ALA A 224 2.71 -13.88 -27.99
CA ALA A 224 3.80 -13.45 -28.88
C ALA A 224 4.36 -12.07 -28.46
N GLU A 225 3.48 -11.11 -28.13
CA GLU A 225 3.90 -9.77 -27.68
C GLU A 225 4.61 -9.81 -26.31
N LEU A 226 4.09 -10.57 -25.36
CA LEU A 226 4.75 -10.74 -24.03
C LEU A 226 6.12 -11.42 -24.17
N GLN A 227 6.25 -12.39 -25.08
CA GLN A 227 7.53 -13.03 -25.38
C GLN A 227 8.51 -12.05 -26.05
N ARG A 228 8.04 -11.18 -26.96
CA ARG A 228 8.87 -10.12 -27.55
C ARG A 228 9.37 -9.14 -26.50
N ASP A 229 8.49 -8.66 -25.61
CA ASP A 229 8.87 -7.80 -24.50
C ASP A 229 9.95 -8.46 -23.61
N GLU A 230 9.83 -9.75 -23.34
CA GLU A 230 10.81 -10.50 -22.53
C GLU A 230 12.15 -10.67 -23.26
N GLN A 231 12.13 -10.91 -24.59
CA GLN A 231 13.33 -11.03 -25.41
C GLN A 231 14.07 -9.71 -25.61
N MET A 232 13.35 -8.58 -25.62
CA MET A 232 13.94 -7.24 -25.70
C MET A 232 14.67 -6.83 -24.43
N LYS A 233 14.46 -7.52 -23.30
CA LYS A 233 15.22 -7.28 -22.07
C LYS A 233 16.67 -7.72 -22.26
N PRO A 234 17.67 -6.84 -22.05
CA PRO A 234 19.09 -7.17 -22.25
C PRO A 234 19.52 -8.38 -21.42
N ARG A 235 20.24 -9.32 -22.03
CA ARG A 235 20.75 -10.55 -21.38
C ARG A 235 21.77 -10.26 -20.24
N GLU A 236 22.45 -9.12 -20.29
CA GLU A 236 23.40 -8.67 -19.27
C GLU A 236 22.77 -8.37 -17.89
N GLN A 237 21.45 -8.32 -17.83
CA GLN A 237 20.73 -7.98 -16.60
C GLN A 237 20.64 -9.11 -15.56
N ARG A 238 21.09 -10.34 -15.86
CA ARG A 238 21.08 -11.45 -14.90
C ARG A 238 22.06 -11.27 -13.73
N HIS A 239 23.11 -10.44 -13.90
CA HIS A 239 24.08 -10.14 -12.84
C HIS A 239 23.73 -8.98 -11.94
N SER A 240 22.62 -8.32 -12.17
CA SER A 240 22.33 -6.98 -11.62
C SER A 240 21.33 -6.96 -10.43
N ALA A 241 20.83 -8.11 -9.95
CA ALA A 241 20.00 -8.11 -8.74
C ALA A 241 20.76 -7.56 -7.52
N MET A 242 22.00 -7.97 -7.36
CA MET A 242 22.88 -7.48 -6.28
C MET A 242 23.14 -5.98 -6.41
N GLN A 243 23.25 -5.44 -7.63
CA GLN A 243 23.41 -4.00 -7.85
C GLN A 243 22.21 -3.21 -7.38
N GLY A 244 20.99 -3.72 -7.56
CA GLY A 244 19.78 -3.10 -7.01
C GLY A 244 19.79 -3.10 -5.48
N LEU A 245 20.27 -4.16 -4.85
CA LEU A 245 20.32 -4.28 -3.39
C LEU A 245 21.44 -3.46 -2.74
N THR A 246 22.56 -3.26 -3.43
CA THR A 246 23.75 -2.55 -2.92
C THR A 246 23.81 -1.09 -3.35
N ASN A 247 22.94 -0.64 -4.23
CA ASN A 247 22.94 0.73 -4.74
C ASN A 247 22.59 1.74 -3.63
N PRO A 248 23.47 2.71 -3.31
CA PRO A 248 23.20 3.71 -2.28
C PRO A 248 21.93 4.54 -2.52
N ARG A 249 21.57 4.78 -3.78
CA ARG A 249 20.33 5.51 -4.14
C ARG A 249 19.09 4.71 -3.77
N VAL A 250 19.15 3.38 -3.85
CA VAL A 250 18.03 2.51 -3.42
C VAL A 250 17.86 2.62 -1.90
N TRP A 251 18.96 2.58 -1.13
CA TRP A 251 18.91 2.77 0.33
C TRP A 251 18.44 4.17 0.72
N HIS A 252 18.76 5.18 -0.07
CA HIS A 252 18.21 6.52 0.11
C HIS A 252 16.68 6.50 -0.06
N LEU A 253 16.15 5.86 -1.11
CA LEU A 253 14.71 5.70 -1.31
C LEU A 253 14.06 4.81 -0.23
N VAL A 254 14.75 3.79 0.27
CA VAL A 254 14.30 3.00 1.45
C VAL A 254 14.07 3.92 2.65
N SER A 255 15.03 4.82 2.93
CA SER A 255 14.92 5.75 4.07
C SER A 255 13.76 6.72 3.91
N ILE A 256 13.52 7.23 2.69
CA ILE A 256 12.38 8.08 2.38
C ILE A 256 11.08 7.30 2.60
N TYR A 257 10.96 6.11 2.01
CA TYR A 257 9.76 5.30 2.10
C TYR A 257 9.48 4.84 3.53
N PHE A 258 10.51 4.51 4.31
CA PHE A 258 10.40 4.20 5.73
C PHE A 258 9.75 5.36 6.52
N GLY A 259 10.22 6.60 6.32
CA GLY A 259 9.63 7.79 6.92
C GLY A 259 8.17 8.04 6.47
N MET A 260 7.87 7.81 5.19
CA MET A 260 6.50 7.86 4.66
C MET A 260 5.60 6.82 5.32
N MET A 261 6.10 5.60 5.52
CA MET A 261 5.32 4.50 6.13
C MET A 261 5.07 4.74 7.62
N ILE A 262 6.02 5.34 8.36
CA ILE A 262 5.75 5.80 9.72
C ILE A 262 4.53 6.73 9.73
N GLY A 263 4.50 7.76 8.89
CA GLY A 263 3.37 8.69 8.79
C GLY A 263 2.06 8.01 8.41
N SER A 264 2.10 7.17 7.37
CA SER A 264 0.93 6.47 6.83
C SER A 264 0.26 5.56 7.85
N TYR A 265 1.02 4.68 8.48
CA TYR A 265 0.45 3.71 9.42
C TYR A 265 0.12 4.33 10.77
N THR A 266 0.81 5.42 11.16
CA THR A 266 0.35 6.27 12.26
C THR A 266 -1.05 6.80 11.99
N LEU A 267 -1.23 7.41 10.82
CA LEU A 267 -2.53 7.92 10.41
C LEU A 267 -3.60 6.82 10.44
N SER A 268 -3.34 5.70 9.77
CA SER A 268 -4.32 4.61 9.63
C SER A 268 -4.72 3.98 10.96
N PHE A 269 -3.79 3.82 11.89
CA PHE A 269 -4.06 3.09 13.14
C PHE A 269 -4.48 3.97 14.30
N TYR A 270 -4.09 5.25 14.30
CA TYR A 270 -4.39 6.15 15.42
C TYR A 270 -5.39 7.27 15.08
N MET A 271 -5.73 7.48 13.80
CA MET A 271 -6.71 8.51 13.43
C MET A 271 -8.07 8.29 14.11
N PRO A 272 -8.65 7.06 14.17
CA PRO A 272 -9.91 6.86 14.89
C PRO A 272 -9.82 7.21 16.37
N GLN A 273 -8.75 6.79 17.06
CA GLN A 273 -8.52 7.13 18.47
C GLN A 273 -8.34 8.65 18.68
N PHE A 274 -7.62 9.30 17.78
CA PHE A 274 -7.40 10.74 17.84
C PHE A 274 -8.70 11.52 17.64
N VAL A 275 -9.52 11.14 16.66
CA VAL A 275 -10.84 11.76 16.44
C VAL A 275 -11.78 11.49 17.63
N GLN A 276 -11.76 10.28 18.21
CA GLN A 276 -12.53 9.96 19.42
C GLN A 276 -12.12 10.84 20.61
N SER A 277 -10.84 11.18 20.73
CA SER A 277 -10.34 12.01 21.83
C SER A 277 -10.80 13.48 21.79
N LEU A 278 -11.38 13.95 20.69
CA LEU A 278 -11.89 15.31 20.53
C LEU A 278 -13.19 15.57 21.33
N SER A 279 -13.99 14.52 21.54
CA SER A 279 -15.21 14.59 22.37
C SER A 279 -15.58 13.22 22.90
N SER A 280 -15.92 13.16 24.18
CA SER A 280 -16.49 11.98 24.84
C SER A 280 -17.85 11.57 24.28
N ASP A 281 -18.57 12.51 23.65
CA ASP A 281 -19.92 12.30 23.14
C ASP A 281 -19.95 11.69 21.73
N TYR A 282 -18.78 11.56 21.10
CA TYR A 282 -18.72 10.96 19.76
C TYR A 282 -18.97 9.46 19.81
N SER A 283 -20.03 9.03 19.12
CA SER A 283 -20.25 7.61 18.87
C SER A 283 -19.19 7.04 17.94
N ASN A 284 -18.93 5.72 18.01
CA ASN A 284 -18.00 5.04 17.11
C ASN A 284 -18.37 5.25 15.63
N SER A 285 -19.66 5.29 15.32
CA SER A 285 -20.14 5.58 13.96
C SER A 285 -19.79 7.01 13.52
N LEU A 286 -19.98 8.01 14.39
CA LEU A 286 -19.62 9.40 14.09
C LEU A 286 -18.11 9.55 13.88
N VAL A 287 -17.30 8.93 14.73
CA VAL A 287 -15.83 8.89 14.56
C VAL A 287 -15.46 8.35 13.18
N ALA A 288 -16.09 7.25 12.76
CA ALA A 288 -15.82 6.66 11.46
C ALA A 288 -16.20 7.58 10.29
N TYR A 289 -17.34 8.27 10.35
CA TYR A 289 -17.71 9.27 9.34
C TYR A 289 -16.75 10.46 9.31
N LEU A 290 -16.28 10.93 10.46
CA LEU A 290 -15.30 12.00 10.53
C LEU A 290 -13.95 11.57 9.95
N VAL A 291 -13.53 10.32 10.19
CA VAL A 291 -12.30 9.73 9.60
C VAL A 291 -12.39 9.60 8.08
N MET A 292 -13.57 9.41 7.50
CA MET A 292 -13.76 9.33 6.05
C MET A 292 -13.42 10.66 5.33
N ILE A 293 -13.70 11.82 5.96
CA ILE A 293 -13.53 13.15 5.36
C ILE A 293 -12.09 13.40 4.88
N PRO A 294 -11.03 13.18 5.69
CA PRO A 294 -9.64 13.29 5.26
C PRO A 294 -9.31 12.44 4.02
N TYR A 295 -9.85 11.23 3.91
CA TYR A 295 -9.57 10.36 2.75
C TYR A 295 -10.30 10.80 1.48
N LEU A 296 -11.50 11.38 1.59
CA LEU A 296 -12.18 12.03 0.46
C LEU A 296 -11.36 13.21 -0.08
N ALA A 297 -10.86 14.06 0.81
CA ALA A 297 -9.98 15.16 0.43
C ALA A 297 -8.66 14.65 -0.20
N ALA A 298 -8.10 13.58 0.36
CA ALA A 298 -6.87 12.97 -0.15
C ALA A 298 -7.03 12.39 -1.56
N LEU A 299 -8.18 11.79 -1.88
CA LEU A 299 -8.44 11.29 -3.24
C LEU A 299 -8.39 12.42 -4.27
N ALA A 300 -9.01 13.57 -3.98
CA ALA A 300 -8.95 14.74 -4.84
C ALA A 300 -7.51 15.29 -4.96
N GLY A 301 -6.81 15.44 -3.82
CA GLY A 301 -5.42 15.91 -3.78
C GLY A 301 -4.47 15.01 -4.57
N MET A 302 -4.58 13.69 -4.40
CA MET A 302 -3.78 12.69 -5.12
C MET A 302 -3.96 12.82 -6.64
N ILE A 303 -5.18 12.98 -7.13
CA ILE A 303 -5.46 13.14 -8.56
C ILE A 303 -4.85 14.44 -9.10
N LEU A 304 -5.02 15.56 -8.39
CA LEU A 304 -4.52 16.87 -8.80
C LEU A 304 -2.99 16.91 -8.85
N VAL A 305 -2.34 16.42 -7.78
CA VAL A 305 -0.87 16.41 -7.68
C VAL A 305 -0.25 15.44 -8.69
N SER A 306 -0.83 14.25 -8.88
CA SER A 306 -0.34 13.30 -9.89
C SER A 306 -0.43 13.89 -11.29
N ARG A 307 -1.55 14.51 -11.66
CA ARG A 307 -1.70 15.18 -12.96
C ARG A 307 -0.70 16.33 -13.14
N SER A 308 -0.48 17.13 -12.10
CA SER A 308 0.50 18.24 -12.13
C SER A 308 1.93 17.71 -12.31
N SER A 309 2.28 16.65 -11.57
CA SER A 309 3.59 16.00 -11.66
C SER A 309 3.83 15.40 -13.05
N ASP A 310 2.82 14.75 -13.63
CA ASP A 310 2.89 14.18 -14.97
C ASP A 310 3.02 15.28 -16.05
N HIS A 311 2.19 16.32 -15.96
CA HIS A 311 2.22 17.42 -16.95
C HIS A 311 3.55 18.18 -16.94
N ARG A 312 4.14 18.40 -15.76
CA ARG A 312 5.41 19.11 -15.61
C ARG A 312 6.63 18.20 -15.74
N MET A 313 6.43 16.89 -15.85
CA MET A 313 7.50 15.88 -15.83
C MET A 313 8.45 16.05 -14.63
N GLU A 314 7.89 16.47 -13.49
CA GLU A 314 8.62 16.77 -12.27
C GLU A 314 8.09 15.92 -11.11
N ARG A 315 8.93 15.05 -10.53
CA ARG A 315 8.56 14.10 -9.49
C ARG A 315 9.02 14.53 -8.11
N ARG A 316 10.24 15.04 -8.04
CA ARG A 316 10.97 15.30 -6.80
C ARG A 316 10.29 16.38 -5.95
N TYR A 317 9.99 17.56 -6.52
CA TYR A 317 9.34 18.65 -5.77
C TYR A 317 7.89 18.32 -5.42
N HIS A 318 7.16 17.62 -6.30
CA HIS A 318 5.80 17.19 -5.98
C HIS A 318 5.77 16.22 -4.79
N ALA A 319 6.69 15.24 -4.73
CA ALA A 319 6.80 14.34 -3.59
C ALA A 319 7.23 15.10 -2.31
N ALA A 320 8.27 15.95 -2.40
CA ALA A 320 8.80 16.68 -1.25
C ALA A 320 7.78 17.66 -0.65
N ILE A 321 7.11 18.47 -1.48
CA ILE A 321 6.11 19.45 -1.03
C ILE A 321 4.92 18.72 -0.40
N SER A 322 4.46 17.63 -1.00
CA SER A 322 3.38 16.82 -0.45
C SER A 322 3.73 16.29 0.95
N LEU A 323 4.92 15.70 1.11
CA LEU A 323 5.39 15.22 2.41
C LEU A 323 5.60 16.35 3.43
N LEU A 324 6.08 17.52 2.97
CA LEU A 324 6.26 18.71 3.81
C LEU A 324 4.91 19.17 4.37
N VAL A 325 3.88 19.30 3.51
CA VAL A 325 2.52 19.67 3.94
C VAL A 325 1.98 18.66 4.94
N GLY A 326 2.12 17.37 4.68
CA GLY A 326 1.69 16.32 5.61
C GLY A 326 2.42 16.36 6.95
N GLY A 327 3.75 16.53 6.94
CA GLY A 327 4.57 16.60 8.15
C GLY A 327 4.28 17.82 9.00
N ILE A 328 4.10 19.01 8.38
CA ILE A 328 3.70 20.22 9.08
C ILE A 328 2.30 20.05 9.70
N ALA A 329 1.35 19.47 8.95
CA ALA A 329 0.01 19.21 9.45
C ALA A 329 0.02 18.28 10.68
N PHE A 330 0.87 17.23 10.69
CA PHE A 330 1.06 16.37 11.87
C PHE A 330 1.55 17.15 13.09
N LEU A 331 2.58 17.97 12.91
CA LEU A 331 3.12 18.78 14.01
C LEU A 331 2.09 19.79 14.54
N SER A 332 1.30 20.37 13.64
CA SER A 332 0.28 21.36 13.98
C SER A 332 -0.91 20.77 14.76
N LEU A 333 -1.12 19.44 14.73
CA LEU A 333 -2.14 18.78 15.54
C LEU A 333 -1.85 18.91 17.04
N SER A 334 -0.58 19.12 17.43
CA SER A 334 -0.20 19.34 18.83
C SER A 334 -0.71 20.70 19.30
N GLY A 335 -1.64 20.70 20.24
CA GLY A 335 -2.21 21.93 20.80
C GLY A 335 -3.49 22.45 20.13
N VAL A 336 -4.02 21.73 19.15
CA VAL A 336 -5.34 22.04 18.56
C VAL A 336 -6.43 21.24 19.26
N HIS A 337 -7.43 21.97 19.78
CA HIS A 337 -8.60 21.39 20.45
C HIS A 337 -9.91 21.59 19.67
N SER A 338 -9.90 22.40 18.61
CA SER A 338 -11.07 22.62 17.77
C SER A 338 -11.30 21.42 16.83
N PRO A 339 -12.46 20.74 16.89
CA PRO A 339 -12.76 19.62 16.02
C PRO A 339 -12.65 19.97 14.53
N LEU A 340 -13.13 21.14 14.12
CA LEU A 340 -13.07 21.60 12.74
C LEU A 340 -11.61 21.75 12.26
N VAL A 341 -10.78 22.43 13.04
CA VAL A 341 -9.36 22.65 12.69
C VAL A 341 -8.63 21.30 12.65
N THR A 342 -8.95 20.39 13.56
CA THR A 342 -8.40 19.03 13.57
C THR A 342 -8.74 18.27 12.28
N ILE A 343 -9.99 18.27 11.84
CA ILE A 343 -10.39 17.58 10.60
C ILE A 343 -9.71 18.22 9.38
N VAL A 344 -9.54 19.54 9.35
CA VAL A 344 -8.78 20.23 8.29
C VAL A 344 -7.31 19.79 8.29
N LEU A 345 -6.66 19.75 9.45
CA LEU A 345 -5.26 19.32 9.56
C LEU A 345 -5.10 17.82 9.19
N LEU A 346 -6.01 16.95 9.63
CA LEU A 346 -6.04 15.55 9.23
C LEU A 346 -6.23 15.42 7.71
N SER A 347 -7.05 16.28 7.10
CA SER A 347 -7.23 16.29 5.64
C SER A 347 -5.96 16.72 4.92
N LEU A 348 -5.29 17.80 5.36
CA LEU A 348 -4.01 18.24 4.79
C LEU A 348 -2.92 17.16 4.93
N LEU A 349 -2.86 16.50 6.07
CA LEU A 349 -1.95 15.40 6.34
C LEU A 349 -2.18 14.24 5.38
N THR A 350 -3.45 13.82 5.23
CA THR A 350 -3.81 12.68 4.37
C THR A 350 -3.59 13.03 2.90
N ILE A 351 -3.92 14.27 2.48
CA ILE A 351 -3.58 14.80 1.15
C ILE A 351 -2.06 14.72 0.93
N GLY A 352 -1.27 15.20 1.90
CA GLY A 352 0.18 15.21 1.80
C GLY A 352 0.77 13.82 1.59
N TYR A 353 0.35 12.85 2.39
CA TYR A 353 0.80 11.47 2.24
C TYR A 353 0.33 10.84 0.91
N CYS A 354 -0.97 10.83 0.63
CA CYS A 354 -1.50 10.16 -0.56
C CYS A 354 -0.98 10.78 -1.86
N SER A 355 -0.83 12.11 -1.89
CA SER A 355 -0.32 12.82 -3.07
C SER A 355 1.17 12.58 -3.33
N SER A 356 1.95 12.21 -2.30
CA SER A 356 3.36 11.89 -2.44
C SER A 356 3.62 10.52 -3.08
N LEU A 357 2.66 9.59 -3.02
CA LEU A 357 2.85 8.21 -3.45
C LEU A 357 3.17 8.07 -4.94
N SER A 358 2.37 8.73 -5.81
CA SER A 358 2.57 8.61 -7.26
C SER A 358 3.91 9.20 -7.73
N PRO A 359 4.29 10.44 -7.35
CA PRO A 359 5.61 10.97 -7.67
C PRO A 359 6.75 10.14 -7.08
N PHE A 360 6.62 9.65 -5.84
CA PHE A 360 7.64 8.83 -5.19
C PHE A 360 7.90 7.53 -5.96
N TRP A 361 6.87 6.78 -6.32
CA TRP A 361 7.03 5.50 -7.02
C TRP A 361 7.47 5.65 -8.48
N ALA A 362 7.50 6.86 -9.03
CA ALA A 362 8.11 7.15 -10.30
C ALA A 362 9.65 7.34 -10.20
N LEU A 363 10.18 7.77 -9.04
CA LEU A 363 11.62 8.06 -8.86
C LEU A 363 12.55 6.85 -9.08
N PRO A 364 12.24 5.61 -8.60
CA PRO A 364 13.11 4.47 -8.85
C PRO A 364 13.37 4.21 -10.34
N SER A 365 12.34 4.40 -11.19
CA SER A 365 12.44 4.16 -12.63
C SER A 365 13.31 5.17 -13.38
N GLU A 366 13.66 6.29 -12.77
CA GLU A 366 14.54 7.30 -13.36
C GLU A 366 16.01 6.86 -13.43
N PHE A 367 16.42 5.91 -12.57
CA PHE A 367 17.83 5.47 -12.50
C PHE A 367 18.01 3.95 -12.39
N LEU A 368 16.93 3.20 -12.16
CA LEU A 368 16.94 1.74 -12.15
C LEU A 368 16.26 1.22 -13.40
N THR A 369 16.91 0.26 -14.05
CA THR A 369 16.38 -0.40 -15.23
C THR A 369 16.43 -1.92 -15.07
N GLY A 370 15.54 -2.63 -15.74
CA GLY A 370 15.56 -4.07 -15.82
C GLY A 370 15.49 -4.79 -14.46
N PHE A 371 16.41 -5.72 -14.23
CA PHE A 371 16.40 -6.58 -13.04
C PHE A 371 16.80 -5.81 -11.76
N SER A 372 17.67 -4.79 -11.89
CA SER A 372 18.03 -3.92 -10.76
C SER A 372 16.86 -3.06 -10.29
N ALA A 373 15.94 -2.69 -11.21
CA ALA A 373 14.71 -2.00 -10.84
C ALA A 373 13.78 -2.92 -10.02
N ALA A 374 13.59 -4.16 -10.45
CA ALA A 374 12.74 -5.12 -9.73
C ALA A 374 13.26 -5.39 -8.31
N SER A 375 14.57 -5.66 -8.16
CA SER A 375 15.18 -5.92 -6.85
C SER A 375 15.23 -4.66 -5.96
N GLY A 376 15.53 -3.50 -6.54
CA GLY A 376 15.53 -2.23 -5.83
C GLY A 376 14.15 -1.81 -5.34
N ILE A 377 13.11 -1.92 -6.19
CA ILE A 377 11.72 -1.64 -5.81
C ILE A 377 11.26 -2.61 -4.72
N ALA A 378 11.60 -3.90 -4.83
CA ALA A 378 11.29 -4.88 -3.79
C ALA A 378 11.95 -4.52 -2.45
N LEU A 379 13.22 -4.11 -2.45
CA LEU A 379 13.93 -3.69 -1.24
C LEU A 379 13.30 -2.42 -0.64
N ILE A 380 12.97 -1.42 -1.47
CA ILE A 380 12.29 -0.19 -1.03
C ILE A 380 10.97 -0.54 -0.35
N ASN A 381 10.17 -1.41 -0.97
CA ASN A 381 8.89 -1.82 -0.41
C ASN A 381 9.06 -2.60 0.90
N SER A 382 9.84 -3.66 0.91
CA SER A 382 10.00 -4.52 2.09
C SER A 382 10.63 -3.79 3.28
N ALA A 383 11.78 -3.15 3.08
CA ALA A 383 12.49 -2.46 4.15
C ALA A 383 11.77 -1.17 4.59
N GLY A 384 11.15 -0.44 3.65
CA GLY A 384 10.38 0.75 3.97
C GLY A 384 9.10 0.42 4.77
N ASN A 385 8.42 -0.70 4.48
CA ASN A 385 7.25 -1.13 5.24
C ASN A 385 7.54 -1.44 6.72
N LEU A 386 8.81 -1.63 7.12
CA LEU A 386 9.18 -1.71 8.54
C LEU A 386 8.88 -0.41 9.31
N GLY A 387 8.73 0.73 8.60
CA GLY A 387 8.15 1.96 9.19
C GLY A 387 6.75 1.74 9.77
N GLY A 388 5.99 0.79 9.23
CA GLY A 388 4.70 0.37 9.76
C GLY A 388 4.77 -0.38 11.11
N PHE A 389 5.94 -0.92 11.47
CA PHE A 389 6.20 -1.38 12.84
C PHE A 389 6.71 -0.22 13.70
N ALA A 390 7.72 0.49 13.22
CA ALA A 390 8.39 1.53 14.00
C ALA A 390 7.43 2.66 14.41
N GLY A 391 6.56 3.12 13.49
CA GLY A 391 5.58 4.17 13.77
C GLY A 391 4.67 3.84 14.95
N PRO A 392 3.80 2.84 14.83
CA PRO A 392 2.87 2.47 15.90
C PRO A 392 3.56 2.12 17.23
N TYR A 393 4.71 1.43 17.18
CA TYR A 393 5.49 1.10 18.38
C TYR A 393 5.96 2.35 19.13
N VAL A 394 6.61 3.28 18.44
CA VAL A 394 7.16 4.51 19.04
C VAL A 394 6.03 5.40 19.56
N ILE A 395 4.92 5.51 18.79
CA ILE A 395 3.77 6.30 19.21
C ILE A 395 3.11 5.71 20.46
N GLY A 396 2.91 4.40 20.47
CA GLY A 396 2.38 3.70 21.64
C GLY A 396 3.26 3.88 22.87
N PHE A 397 4.60 3.79 22.70
CA PHE A 397 5.57 4.01 23.77
C PHE A 397 5.54 5.45 24.30
N ILE A 398 5.55 6.46 23.41
CA ILE A 398 5.47 7.85 23.80
C ILE A 398 4.12 8.14 24.51
N SER A 399 3.02 7.67 23.92
CA SER A 399 1.68 7.84 24.52
C SER A 399 1.56 7.21 25.90
N GLN A 400 2.15 6.05 26.11
CA GLN A 400 2.23 5.39 27.42
C GLN A 400 2.98 6.23 28.46
N LYS A 401 4.06 6.91 28.04
CA LYS A 401 4.89 7.74 28.90
C LYS A 401 4.27 9.11 29.20
N THR A 402 3.63 9.71 28.22
CA THR A 402 3.13 11.10 28.29
C THR A 402 1.64 11.19 28.63
N GLY A 403 0.91 10.08 28.55
CA GLY A 403 -0.55 10.04 28.71
C GLY A 403 -1.33 10.65 27.51
N THR A 404 -0.65 11.05 26.43
CA THR A 404 -1.27 11.70 25.28
C THR A 404 -0.73 11.16 23.96
N LEU A 405 -1.51 11.25 22.88
CA LEU A 405 -1.07 10.88 21.53
C LEU A 405 -0.18 11.95 20.86
N TYR A 406 -0.18 13.19 21.37
CA TYR A 406 0.46 14.33 20.68
C TYR A 406 1.96 14.14 20.42
N GLY A 407 2.70 13.63 21.41
CA GLY A 407 4.14 13.37 21.24
C GLY A 407 4.42 12.31 20.16
N GLY A 408 3.55 11.31 20.07
CA GLY A 408 3.64 10.28 19.04
C GLY A 408 3.32 10.82 17.64
N LEU A 409 2.30 11.69 17.54
CA LEU A 409 1.97 12.37 16.28
C LEU A 409 3.11 13.29 15.83
N ALA A 410 3.78 13.97 16.76
CA ALA A 410 4.95 14.79 16.47
C ALA A 410 6.10 13.95 15.89
N PHE A 411 6.35 12.75 16.43
CA PHE A 411 7.34 11.81 15.85
C PHE A 411 7.02 11.45 14.41
N ALA A 412 5.75 11.15 14.10
CA ALA A 412 5.33 10.85 12.73
C ALA A 412 5.50 12.07 11.81
N GLY A 413 5.17 13.27 12.29
CA GLY A 413 5.37 14.52 11.56
C GLY A 413 6.85 14.77 11.25
N ILE A 414 7.74 14.63 12.23
CA ILE A 414 9.19 14.76 12.04
C ILE A 414 9.68 13.73 11.03
N SER A 415 9.21 12.48 11.11
CA SER A 415 9.60 11.42 10.14
C SER A 415 9.21 11.79 8.71
N MET A 416 8.04 12.36 8.49
CA MET A 416 7.61 12.84 7.17
C MET A 416 8.43 14.05 6.70
N LEU A 417 8.78 14.99 7.58
CA LEU A 417 9.64 16.13 7.25
C LEU A 417 11.07 15.69 6.89
N VAL A 418 11.60 14.71 7.62
CA VAL A 418 12.89 14.08 7.26
C VAL A 418 12.78 13.41 5.88
N ALA A 419 11.71 12.67 5.61
CA ALA A 419 11.48 12.08 4.31
C ALA A 419 11.38 13.15 3.20
N ALA A 420 10.66 14.25 3.42
CA ALA A 420 10.58 15.38 2.49
C ALA A 420 11.95 15.98 2.18
N THR A 421 12.77 16.17 3.23
CA THR A 421 14.14 16.68 3.12
C THR A 421 15.01 15.71 2.31
N LEU A 422 14.95 14.41 2.63
CA LEU A 422 15.69 13.38 1.89
C LEU A 422 15.31 13.35 0.41
N VAL A 423 14.02 13.51 0.07
CA VAL A 423 13.59 13.63 -1.35
C VAL A 423 14.30 14.79 -2.04
N LEU A 424 14.48 15.93 -1.37
CA LEU A 424 15.17 17.10 -1.96
C LEU A 424 16.67 16.87 -2.21
N PHE A 425 17.30 15.92 -1.53
CA PHE A 425 18.69 15.55 -1.74
C PHE A 425 18.90 14.47 -2.81
N LEU A 426 17.84 13.95 -3.42
CA LEU A 426 18.00 13.05 -4.56
C LEU A 426 18.64 13.81 -5.73
N PRO A 427 19.63 13.23 -6.44
CA PRO A 427 20.24 13.85 -7.63
C PRO A 427 19.18 14.19 -8.68
N LYS A 428 19.37 15.30 -9.39
CA LYS A 428 18.51 15.62 -10.54
C LYS A 428 18.79 14.63 -11.67
N THR A 429 17.76 14.23 -12.39
CA THR A 429 17.86 13.30 -13.54
C THR A 429 18.83 13.78 -14.64
N ALA A 430 19.06 15.11 -14.73
CA ALA A 430 20.01 15.70 -15.67
C ALA A 430 21.49 15.36 -15.37
N ASP A 431 21.83 14.98 -14.14
CA ASP A 431 23.21 14.66 -13.72
C ASP A 431 23.59 13.19 -14.01
N VAL A 432 22.66 12.39 -14.55
CA VAL A 432 22.87 10.97 -14.90
C VAL A 432 23.17 10.82 -16.40
N ARG A 433 23.94 11.72 -17.02
CA ARG A 433 24.50 11.46 -18.35
C ARG A 433 25.54 10.35 -18.20
N VAL A 434 25.30 9.23 -18.89
CA VAL A 434 26.30 8.19 -19.14
C VAL A 434 27.61 8.85 -19.58
N PRO A 435 28.77 8.52 -18.99
CA PRO A 435 30.03 9.03 -19.48
C PRO A 435 30.18 8.73 -20.96
N ALA A 436 30.50 9.74 -21.75
CA ALA A 436 30.64 9.68 -23.20
C ALA A 436 31.84 8.82 -23.67
N GLU A 437 32.51 8.09 -22.78
CA GLU A 437 33.72 7.34 -23.09
C GLU A 437 33.50 5.93 -23.69
N ALA A 438 32.27 5.52 -23.97
CA ALA A 438 31.97 4.24 -24.62
C ALA A 438 31.65 4.34 -26.11
N GLN A 439 31.82 5.52 -26.74
CA GLN A 439 31.50 5.72 -28.16
C GLN A 439 32.73 5.90 -29.08
N THR A 440 33.94 5.75 -28.58
CA THR A 440 35.14 5.83 -29.42
C THR A 440 35.98 4.55 -29.27
N SER A 441 35.67 3.55 -30.05
CA SER A 441 36.65 2.58 -30.55
C SER A 441 36.21 2.16 -31.95
N PRO A 442 37.11 2.27 -32.93
CA PRO A 442 36.86 2.11 -34.36
C PRO A 442 36.53 0.66 -34.77
#